data_cd10617e8df8c891142c6ccaa9ce3c99
#
_entry.id   cd10617e8df8c891142c6ccaa9ce3c99
#
_cell.length_a   1.000
_cell.length_b   1.000
_cell.length_c   1.000
_cell.angle_alpha   90.00
_cell.angle_beta   90.00
_cell.angle_gamma   90.00
#
_symmetry.space_group_name_H-M   'P 1'
#
loop_
_entity.id
_entity.type
_entity.pdbx_description
1 polymer ?
#
loop_
_entity_poly.entity_id
_entity_poly.type
_entity_poly.pdbx_seq_one_letter_code
_entity_poly.pdbx_strand_id
1 'polypeptide(L)'
;MNNNVILLISPSFKLISIKIEELKKELGYEDAMVTTYDMEEQTINQVLEDANTLSFLTPQKVIIAKNCSFLEDGSSLTKDEEKDLLDYIEHPSDDVLLIFTVKKLDNRKKIGKTLKSKINFLPLEVNDEEQIKKLLSSYKLERGVVKLLVEYCNHDIEKIFNECEKLKLYKIDTKDITIEDVKELVTRELPDQDNLVFSLVSSIAERNKKRALM
;
A
#
# COMPACT_ATOMS: atom_id res chain seq x y z
N MET A 1 -15.00 13.56 -13.27
CA MET A 1 -13.94 13.35 -12.27
C MET A 1 -12.63 13.58 -12.98
N ASN A 2 -11.74 14.31 -12.39
CA ASN A 2 -10.44 14.58 -12.99
C ASN A 2 -9.54 13.36 -12.83
N ASN A 3 -9.08 12.77 -13.93
CA ASN A 3 -8.29 11.53 -13.90
C ASN A 3 -6.84 11.75 -13.45
N ASN A 4 -6.38 13.01 -13.40
CA ASN A 4 -4.99 13.36 -13.13
C ASN A 4 -4.68 13.57 -11.63
N VAL A 5 -5.69 13.56 -10.75
CA VAL A 5 -5.50 13.62 -9.29
C VAL A 5 -6.11 12.38 -8.65
N ILE A 6 -5.28 11.60 -7.97
CA ILE A 6 -5.65 10.28 -7.44
C ILE A 6 -5.32 10.19 -5.96
N LEU A 7 -6.19 9.57 -5.18
CA LEU A 7 -5.94 9.22 -3.78
C LEU A 7 -5.91 7.70 -3.63
N LEU A 8 -4.75 7.14 -3.32
CA LEU A 8 -4.55 5.73 -3.01
C LEU A 8 -4.60 5.52 -1.49
N ILE A 9 -5.33 4.51 -1.06
CA ILE A 9 -5.44 4.14 0.35
C ILE A 9 -5.05 2.69 0.52
N SER A 10 -3.98 2.45 1.25
CA SER A 10 -3.55 1.11 1.64
C SER A 10 -2.58 1.17 2.82
N PRO A 11 -2.63 0.23 3.75
CA PRO A 11 -1.57 0.07 4.75
C PRO A 11 -0.26 -0.47 4.14
N SER A 12 -0.31 -1.04 2.94
CA SER A 12 0.85 -1.63 2.25
C SER A 12 1.49 -0.66 1.27
N PHE A 13 2.76 -0.31 1.51
CA PHE A 13 3.58 0.46 0.58
C PHE A 13 3.81 -0.28 -0.73
N LYS A 14 3.92 -1.61 -0.67
CA LYS A 14 4.17 -2.43 -1.86
C LYS A 14 2.98 -2.41 -2.81
N LEU A 15 1.75 -2.53 -2.27
CA LEU A 15 0.53 -2.41 -3.08
C LEU A 15 0.39 -1.02 -3.68
N ILE A 16 0.68 0.03 -2.91
CA ILE A 16 0.71 1.41 -3.41
C ILE A 16 1.70 1.55 -4.57
N SER A 17 2.94 1.08 -4.40
CA SER A 17 3.98 1.16 -5.45
C SER A 17 3.56 0.43 -6.73
N ILE A 18 3.00 -0.78 -6.61
CA ILE A 18 2.50 -1.53 -7.76
C ILE A 18 1.38 -0.76 -8.46
N LYS A 19 0.43 -0.21 -7.69
CA LYS A 19 -0.69 0.54 -8.28
C LYS A 19 -0.26 1.82 -8.95
N ILE A 20 0.76 2.51 -8.42
CA ILE A 20 1.36 3.69 -9.07
C ILE A 20 1.94 3.31 -10.43
N GLU A 21 2.70 2.22 -10.53
CA GLU A 21 3.27 1.78 -11.82
C GLU A 21 2.18 1.33 -12.82
N GLU A 22 1.11 0.69 -12.34
CA GLU A 22 -0.06 0.39 -13.16
C GLU A 22 -0.72 1.67 -13.71
N LEU A 23 -0.96 2.66 -12.83
CA LEU A 23 -1.57 3.95 -13.21
C LEU A 23 -0.71 4.75 -14.19
N LYS A 24 0.61 4.77 -14.02
CA LYS A 24 1.53 5.39 -14.97
C LYS A 24 1.36 4.81 -16.37
N LYS A 25 1.25 3.47 -16.48
CA LYS A 25 1.03 2.79 -17.75
C LYS A 25 -0.35 3.07 -18.33
N GLU A 26 -1.40 2.92 -17.50
CA GLU A 26 -2.80 3.12 -17.92
C GLU A 26 -3.06 4.53 -18.42
N LEU A 27 -2.39 5.54 -17.85
CA LEU A 27 -2.61 6.96 -18.14
C LEU A 27 -1.55 7.56 -19.07
N GLY A 28 -0.56 6.77 -19.51
CA GLY A 28 0.47 7.22 -20.47
C GLY A 28 1.58 8.08 -19.84
N TYR A 29 1.91 7.86 -18.58
CA TYR A 29 2.97 8.55 -17.82
C TYR A 29 4.22 7.67 -17.60
N GLU A 30 4.49 6.69 -18.48
CA GLU A 30 5.61 5.74 -18.29
C GLU A 30 6.98 6.44 -18.32
N ASP A 31 7.15 7.42 -19.20
CA ASP A 31 8.39 8.18 -19.38
C ASP A 31 8.40 9.51 -18.60
N ALA A 32 7.39 9.77 -17.76
CA ALA A 32 7.27 11.00 -17.02
C ALA A 32 8.33 11.11 -15.91
N MET A 33 8.76 12.35 -15.64
CA MET A 33 9.59 12.64 -14.46
C MET A 33 8.79 12.37 -13.18
N VAL A 34 9.35 11.57 -12.27
CA VAL A 34 8.71 11.23 -10.99
C VAL A 34 9.37 12.00 -9.85
N THR A 35 8.58 12.78 -9.12
CA THR A 35 8.99 13.45 -7.89
C THR A 35 8.17 12.92 -6.71
N THR A 36 8.82 12.64 -5.59
CA THR A 36 8.15 12.14 -4.38
C THR A 36 8.34 13.10 -3.22
N TYR A 37 7.25 13.47 -2.57
CA TYR A 37 7.19 14.29 -1.37
C TYR A 37 6.72 13.45 -0.19
N ASP A 38 7.43 13.53 0.94
CA ASP A 38 6.99 12.94 2.20
C ASP A 38 6.27 13.99 3.02
N MET A 39 4.97 13.82 3.20
CA MET A 39 4.12 14.78 3.90
C MET A 39 4.30 14.76 5.44
N GLU A 40 5.18 13.92 5.95
CA GLU A 40 5.66 14.01 7.34
C GLU A 40 6.79 15.05 7.48
N GLU A 41 7.52 15.34 6.39
CA GLU A 41 8.66 16.26 6.38
C GLU A 41 8.42 17.52 5.53
N GLN A 42 7.52 17.45 4.56
CA GLN A 42 7.29 18.47 3.55
C GLN A 42 5.85 19.01 3.60
N THR A 43 5.64 20.21 3.06
CA THR A 43 4.34 20.88 3.07
C THR A 43 3.55 20.61 1.79
N ILE A 44 2.24 20.71 1.86
CA ILE A 44 1.38 20.61 0.69
C ILE A 44 1.68 21.72 -0.35
N ASN A 45 2.08 22.89 0.11
CA ASN A 45 2.42 23.99 -0.77
C ASN A 45 3.61 23.67 -1.70
N GLN A 46 4.63 22.95 -1.20
CA GLN A 46 5.76 22.49 -2.03
C GLN A 46 5.28 21.52 -3.13
N VAL A 47 4.35 20.64 -2.82
CA VAL A 47 3.72 19.73 -3.79
C VAL A 47 2.96 20.50 -4.85
N LEU A 48 2.17 21.49 -4.44
CA LEU A 48 1.36 22.30 -5.36
C LEU A 48 2.20 23.26 -6.21
N GLU A 49 3.28 23.80 -5.66
CA GLU A 49 4.25 24.61 -6.41
C GLU A 49 4.91 23.79 -7.53
N ASP A 50 5.37 22.56 -7.25
CA ASP A 50 5.90 21.67 -8.27
C ASP A 50 4.83 21.28 -9.30
N ALA A 51 3.62 20.99 -8.84
CA ALA A 51 2.51 20.62 -9.72
C ALA A 51 2.07 21.76 -10.67
N ASN A 52 2.24 23.01 -10.26
CA ASN A 52 1.95 24.19 -11.07
C ASN A 52 3.15 24.65 -11.94
N THR A 53 4.33 24.09 -11.71
CA THR A 53 5.54 24.49 -12.45
C THR A 53 5.67 23.67 -13.72
N LEU A 54 5.80 24.34 -14.86
CA LEU A 54 6.05 23.67 -16.14
C LEU A 54 7.44 23.01 -16.16
N SER A 55 7.51 21.78 -16.65
CA SER A 55 8.79 21.13 -16.91
C SER A 55 9.30 21.49 -18.29
N PHE A 56 10.55 21.99 -18.39
CA PHE A 56 11.21 22.26 -19.67
C PHE A 56 11.87 21.02 -20.29
N LEU A 57 12.09 19.97 -19.47
CA LEU A 57 12.84 18.78 -19.89
C LEU A 57 11.92 17.62 -20.30
N THR A 58 10.79 17.48 -19.63
CA THR A 58 9.80 16.44 -19.90
C THR A 58 8.42 17.06 -19.91
N PRO A 59 7.58 16.75 -20.91
CA PRO A 59 6.25 17.34 -21.00
C PRO A 59 5.33 16.85 -19.85
N GLN A 60 5.62 15.69 -19.25
CA GLN A 60 4.77 15.08 -18.23
C GLN A 60 5.52 14.88 -16.92
N LYS A 61 4.78 15.03 -15.81
CA LYS A 61 5.25 14.77 -14.45
C LYS A 61 4.33 13.82 -13.70
N VAL A 62 4.92 13.00 -12.85
CA VAL A 62 4.21 12.26 -11.80
C VAL A 62 4.69 12.77 -10.45
N ILE A 63 3.79 13.31 -9.66
CA ILE A 63 4.08 13.81 -8.32
C ILE A 63 3.39 12.89 -7.32
N ILE A 64 4.16 12.30 -6.41
CA ILE A 64 3.68 11.39 -5.38
C ILE A 64 3.82 12.07 -4.02
N ALA A 65 2.69 12.43 -3.41
CA ALA A 65 2.64 12.91 -2.03
C ALA A 65 2.32 11.72 -1.12
N LYS A 66 3.35 11.15 -0.48
CA LYS A 66 3.20 10.00 0.41
C LYS A 66 2.97 10.43 1.86
N ASN A 67 2.40 9.54 2.67
CA ASN A 67 2.15 9.76 4.10
C ASN A 67 1.28 10.99 4.38
N CYS A 68 0.18 11.15 3.65
CA CYS A 68 -0.72 12.30 3.79
C CYS A 68 -1.47 12.28 5.13
N SER A 69 -0.73 12.51 6.23
CA SER A 69 -1.24 12.47 7.61
C SER A 69 -2.38 13.45 7.86
N PHE A 70 -2.48 14.52 7.08
CA PHE A 70 -3.61 15.45 7.13
C PHE A 70 -4.95 14.82 6.75
N LEU A 71 -4.93 13.66 6.11
CA LEU A 71 -6.12 12.84 5.81
C LEU A 71 -6.39 11.77 6.89
N GLU A 72 -5.44 11.53 7.77
CA GLU A 72 -5.53 10.59 8.90
C GLU A 72 -5.94 11.32 10.21
N ASP A 73 -6.04 10.57 11.30
CA ASP A 73 -6.31 11.14 12.62
C ASP A 73 -5.09 11.95 13.11
N GLY A 74 -5.32 13.11 13.68
CA GLY A 74 -4.33 13.87 14.44
C GLY A 74 -3.67 15.06 13.76
N SER A 75 -3.52 15.12 12.43
CA SER A 75 -2.99 16.30 11.74
C SER A 75 -4.03 16.99 10.87
N SER A 76 -3.82 18.26 10.51
CA SER A 76 -4.72 19.00 9.62
C SER A 76 -3.94 20.07 8.85
N LEU A 77 -4.40 20.35 7.65
CA LEU A 77 -3.95 21.50 6.88
C LEU A 77 -4.44 22.80 7.53
N THR A 78 -3.72 23.86 7.34
CA THR A 78 -4.22 25.22 7.59
C THR A 78 -5.35 25.55 6.61
N LYS A 79 -6.12 26.60 6.90
CA LYS A 79 -7.22 27.01 6.02
C LYS A 79 -6.74 27.44 4.63
N ASP A 80 -5.56 28.06 4.56
CA ASP A 80 -4.97 28.51 3.31
C ASP A 80 -4.48 27.31 2.50
N GLU A 81 -3.76 26.35 3.11
CA GLU A 81 -3.35 25.11 2.48
C GLU A 81 -4.52 24.25 1.97
N GLU A 82 -5.60 24.16 2.79
CA GLU A 82 -6.81 23.44 2.35
C GLU A 82 -7.44 24.12 1.13
N LYS A 83 -7.47 25.45 1.12
CA LYS A 83 -8.00 26.24 0.00
C LYS A 83 -7.16 26.02 -1.25
N ASP A 84 -5.84 26.18 -1.15
CA ASP A 84 -4.93 26.05 -2.29
C ASP A 84 -4.97 24.63 -2.89
N LEU A 85 -5.08 23.60 -2.04
CA LEU A 85 -5.27 22.23 -2.49
C LEU A 85 -6.59 22.04 -3.23
N LEU A 86 -7.69 22.61 -2.74
CA LEU A 86 -8.99 22.50 -3.39
C LEU A 86 -9.05 23.27 -4.70
N ASP A 87 -8.42 24.44 -4.78
CA ASP A 87 -8.30 25.26 -5.99
C ASP A 87 -7.49 24.48 -7.07
N TYR A 88 -6.39 23.83 -6.71
CA TYR A 88 -5.63 22.97 -7.62
C TYR A 88 -6.46 21.79 -8.14
N ILE A 89 -7.20 21.11 -7.27
CA ILE A 89 -8.04 19.96 -7.64
C ILE A 89 -9.14 20.35 -8.63
N GLU A 90 -9.64 21.58 -8.55
CA GLU A 90 -10.63 22.10 -9.51
C GLU A 90 -10.03 22.42 -10.88
N HIS A 91 -8.76 22.82 -10.92
CA HIS A 91 -8.06 23.21 -12.14
C HIS A 91 -6.65 22.59 -12.19
N PRO A 92 -6.51 21.26 -12.15
CA PRO A 92 -5.20 20.63 -12.19
C PRO A 92 -4.54 20.76 -13.56
N SER A 93 -3.22 20.71 -13.57
CA SER A 93 -2.45 20.67 -14.82
C SER A 93 -2.71 19.37 -15.58
N ASP A 94 -2.92 19.47 -16.89
CA ASP A 94 -3.17 18.30 -17.75
C ASP A 94 -1.93 17.40 -17.88
N ASP A 95 -0.73 17.96 -17.72
CA ASP A 95 0.55 17.25 -17.85
C ASP A 95 1.08 16.68 -16.54
N VAL A 96 0.31 16.79 -15.44
CA VAL A 96 0.72 16.33 -14.10
C VAL A 96 -0.23 15.27 -13.59
N LEU A 97 0.31 14.11 -13.27
CA LEU A 97 -0.38 13.08 -12.48
C LEU A 97 0.00 13.25 -11.00
N LEU A 98 -0.92 13.78 -10.20
CA LEU A 98 -0.73 13.97 -8.77
C LEU A 98 -1.36 12.81 -7.98
N ILE A 99 -0.55 12.10 -7.23
CA ILE A 99 -0.98 10.93 -6.46
C ILE A 99 -0.76 11.19 -4.97
N PHE A 100 -1.83 11.23 -4.21
CA PHE A 100 -1.79 11.22 -2.75
C PHE A 100 -1.84 9.79 -2.24
N THR A 101 -1.05 9.47 -1.22
CA THR A 101 -1.11 8.16 -0.56
C THR A 101 -1.33 8.29 0.93
N VAL A 102 -2.12 7.39 1.48
CA VAL A 102 -2.49 7.38 2.90
C VAL A 102 -2.74 5.94 3.37
N LYS A 103 -2.39 5.62 4.61
CA LYS A 103 -2.63 4.27 5.15
C LYS A 103 -4.11 4.04 5.43
N LYS A 104 -4.76 5.03 6.02
CA LYS A 104 -6.17 4.95 6.40
C LYS A 104 -6.79 6.35 6.35
N LEU A 105 -7.96 6.47 5.78
CA LEU A 105 -8.67 7.73 5.70
C LEU A 105 -9.56 7.95 6.93
N ASP A 106 -9.44 9.12 7.59
CA ASP A 106 -10.41 9.54 8.60
C ASP A 106 -11.66 10.10 7.93
N ASN A 107 -12.72 9.32 7.93
CA ASN A 107 -14.01 9.70 7.34
C ASN A 107 -14.74 10.85 8.08
N ARG A 108 -14.24 11.29 9.23
CA ARG A 108 -14.81 12.43 9.99
C ARG A 108 -14.33 13.76 9.41
N LYS A 109 -13.13 13.79 8.83
CA LYS A 109 -12.52 15.00 8.27
C LYS A 109 -13.25 15.49 7.02
N LYS A 110 -13.56 16.81 7.01
CA LYS A 110 -14.22 17.46 5.87
C LYS A 110 -13.39 17.33 4.59
N ILE A 111 -12.08 17.58 4.69
CA ILE A 111 -11.16 17.49 3.54
C ILE A 111 -11.19 16.11 2.90
N GLY A 112 -11.15 15.02 3.68
CA GLY A 112 -11.23 13.66 3.16
C GLY A 112 -12.53 13.38 2.41
N LYS A 113 -13.67 13.88 2.91
CA LYS A 113 -14.97 13.76 2.22
C LYS A 113 -14.99 14.55 0.91
N THR A 114 -14.41 15.75 0.91
CA THR A 114 -14.33 16.60 -0.28
C THR A 114 -13.46 15.96 -1.34
N LEU A 115 -12.29 15.43 -0.97
CA LEU A 115 -11.41 14.72 -1.90
C LEU A 115 -12.11 13.51 -2.53
N LYS A 116 -12.77 12.67 -1.72
CA LYS A 116 -13.54 11.52 -2.25
C LYS A 116 -14.55 11.89 -3.32
N SER A 117 -15.13 13.07 -3.26
CA SER A 117 -16.15 13.52 -4.21
C SER A 117 -15.59 14.17 -5.46
N LYS A 118 -14.35 14.70 -5.41
CA LYS A 118 -13.76 15.51 -6.47
C LYS A 118 -12.69 14.79 -7.28
N ILE A 119 -11.96 13.85 -6.66
CA ILE A 119 -10.82 13.16 -7.29
C ILE A 119 -11.06 11.66 -7.41
N ASN A 120 -10.17 10.99 -8.13
CA ASN A 120 -10.20 9.54 -8.27
C ASN A 120 -9.75 8.88 -6.96
N PHE A 121 -10.65 8.15 -6.32
CA PHE A 121 -10.47 7.55 -5.00
C PHE A 121 -10.36 6.04 -5.13
N LEU A 122 -9.19 5.50 -4.81
CA LEU A 122 -8.86 4.08 -5.00
C LEU A 122 -8.41 3.44 -3.67
N PRO A 123 -9.33 2.86 -2.90
CA PRO A 123 -8.95 1.98 -1.80
C PRO A 123 -8.39 0.69 -2.36
N LEU A 124 -7.19 0.32 -1.93
CA LEU A 124 -6.55 -0.93 -2.32
C LEU A 124 -6.85 -1.97 -1.23
N GLU A 125 -7.77 -2.87 -1.54
CA GLU A 125 -8.09 -3.97 -0.63
C GLU A 125 -6.95 -4.97 -0.58
N VAL A 126 -6.62 -5.41 0.63
CA VAL A 126 -5.60 -6.44 0.86
C VAL A 126 -6.32 -7.78 0.98
N ASN A 127 -6.18 -8.61 -0.05
CA ASN A 127 -6.56 -10.01 0.00
C ASN A 127 -5.29 -10.86 -0.15
N ASP A 128 -4.79 -11.37 0.96
CA ASP A 128 -3.51 -12.09 1.02
C ASP A 128 -3.47 -13.26 0.04
N GLU A 129 -4.52 -14.07 0.00
CA GLU A 129 -4.56 -15.24 -0.90
C GLU A 129 -4.55 -14.84 -2.37
N GLU A 130 -5.28 -13.78 -2.74
CA GLU A 130 -5.29 -13.27 -4.11
C GLU A 130 -3.95 -12.68 -4.50
N GLN A 131 -3.31 -11.94 -3.61
CA GLN A 131 -1.98 -11.40 -3.85
C GLN A 131 -0.95 -12.51 -4.05
N ILE A 132 -0.94 -13.56 -3.22
CA ILE A 132 -0.07 -14.72 -3.39
C ILE A 132 -0.31 -15.39 -4.74
N LYS A 133 -1.56 -15.64 -5.13
CA LYS A 133 -1.91 -16.24 -6.41
C LYS A 133 -1.46 -15.38 -7.60
N LYS A 134 -1.61 -14.05 -7.50
CA LYS A 134 -1.14 -13.10 -8.52
C LYS A 134 0.39 -13.12 -8.63
N LEU A 135 1.10 -13.03 -7.49
CA LEU A 135 2.55 -13.03 -7.43
C LEU A 135 3.19 -14.32 -7.97
N LEU A 136 2.58 -15.46 -7.67
CA LEU A 136 3.06 -16.79 -8.05
C LEU A 136 2.31 -17.37 -9.26
N SER A 137 1.65 -16.53 -10.06
CA SER A 137 0.81 -16.97 -11.18
C SER A 137 1.54 -17.78 -12.26
N SER A 138 2.86 -17.58 -12.40
CA SER A 138 3.72 -18.33 -13.32
C SER A 138 4.28 -19.64 -12.72
N TYR A 139 3.90 -19.96 -11.49
CA TYR A 139 4.34 -21.14 -10.74
C TYR A 139 3.18 -22.08 -10.50
N LYS A 140 3.47 -23.39 -10.51
CA LYS A 140 2.53 -24.42 -10.07
C LYS A 140 2.60 -24.51 -8.55
N LEU A 141 1.47 -24.34 -7.87
CA LEU A 141 1.37 -24.39 -6.43
C LEU A 141 0.74 -25.69 -5.96
N GLU A 142 1.40 -26.38 -5.04
CA GLU A 142 0.81 -27.52 -4.35
C GLU A 142 -0.40 -27.05 -3.50
N ARG A 143 -1.39 -27.92 -3.38
CA ARG A 143 -2.58 -27.62 -2.57
C ARG A 143 -2.21 -27.32 -1.13
N GLY A 144 -2.56 -26.13 -0.64
CA GLY A 144 -2.27 -25.69 0.74
C GLY A 144 -1.13 -24.66 0.85
N VAL A 145 -0.27 -24.52 -0.16
CA VAL A 145 0.83 -23.54 -0.17
C VAL A 145 0.34 -22.13 0.15
N VAL A 146 -0.72 -21.66 -0.51
CA VAL A 146 -1.25 -20.31 -0.30
C VAL A 146 -1.67 -20.08 1.17
N LYS A 147 -2.41 -21.02 1.74
CA LYS A 147 -2.84 -20.92 3.13
C LYS A 147 -1.68 -20.96 4.11
N LEU A 148 -0.69 -21.81 3.84
CA LEU A 148 0.50 -21.93 4.69
C LEU A 148 1.33 -20.64 4.65
N LEU A 149 1.46 -20.00 3.48
CA LEU A 149 2.14 -18.71 3.35
C LEU A 149 1.43 -17.61 4.15
N VAL A 150 0.10 -17.52 4.05
CA VAL A 150 -0.68 -16.56 4.84
C VAL A 150 -0.47 -16.79 6.34
N GLU A 151 -0.53 -18.06 6.78
CA GLU A 151 -0.31 -18.42 8.19
C GLU A 151 1.10 -18.06 8.66
N TYR A 152 2.14 -18.41 7.87
CA TYR A 152 3.54 -18.16 8.24
C TYR A 152 3.89 -16.67 8.24
N CYS A 153 3.26 -15.90 7.38
CA CYS A 153 3.43 -14.44 7.33
C CYS A 153 2.50 -13.68 8.27
N ASN A 154 1.62 -14.36 9.03
CA ASN A 154 0.68 -13.75 9.98
C ASN A 154 -0.15 -12.60 9.35
N HIS A 155 -0.62 -12.77 8.12
CA HIS A 155 -1.35 -11.73 7.35
C HIS A 155 -0.54 -10.44 7.08
N ASP A 156 0.78 -10.45 7.28
CA ASP A 156 1.63 -9.33 6.90
C ASP A 156 1.87 -9.34 5.39
N ILE A 157 1.24 -8.41 4.69
CA ILE A 157 1.31 -8.35 3.23
C ILE A 157 2.72 -8.03 2.72
N GLU A 158 3.50 -7.20 3.43
CA GLU A 158 4.87 -6.87 3.05
C GLU A 158 5.76 -8.12 3.14
N LYS A 159 5.56 -8.91 4.19
CA LYS A 159 6.26 -10.19 4.35
C LYS A 159 5.82 -11.19 3.28
N ILE A 160 4.53 -11.30 2.98
CA ILE A 160 4.01 -12.14 1.90
C ILE A 160 4.71 -11.82 0.58
N PHE A 161 4.85 -10.54 0.23
CA PHE A 161 5.57 -10.14 -0.97
C PHE A 161 7.03 -10.63 -0.95
N ASN A 162 7.75 -10.39 0.14
CA ASN A 162 9.15 -10.77 0.28
C ASN A 162 9.34 -12.29 0.21
N GLU A 163 8.50 -13.06 0.88
CA GLU A 163 8.57 -14.52 0.89
C GLU A 163 8.20 -15.11 -0.49
N CYS A 164 7.22 -14.52 -1.18
CA CYS A 164 6.91 -14.93 -2.55
C CYS A 164 8.08 -14.67 -3.51
N GLU A 165 8.76 -13.51 -3.41
CA GLU A 165 9.95 -13.24 -4.24
C GLU A 165 11.10 -14.22 -3.92
N LYS A 166 11.32 -14.54 -2.67
CA LYS A 166 12.32 -15.55 -2.26
C LYS A 166 12.00 -16.93 -2.83
N LEU A 167 10.75 -17.38 -2.76
CA LEU A 167 10.30 -18.63 -3.35
C LEU A 167 10.48 -18.66 -4.87
N LYS A 168 10.19 -17.55 -5.56
CA LYS A 168 10.42 -17.43 -7.01
C LYS A 168 11.89 -17.62 -7.37
N LEU A 169 12.79 -16.98 -6.64
CA LEU A 169 14.23 -17.11 -6.87
C LEU A 169 14.73 -18.53 -6.64
N TYR A 170 14.26 -19.18 -5.57
CA TYR A 170 14.62 -20.56 -5.25
C TYR A 170 14.10 -21.57 -6.27
N LYS A 171 12.89 -21.36 -6.79
CA LYS A 171 12.23 -22.26 -7.75
C LYS A 171 12.26 -21.77 -9.19
N ILE A 172 13.22 -20.95 -9.55
CA ILE A 172 13.32 -20.33 -10.88
C ILE A 172 13.34 -21.35 -12.02
N ASP A 173 13.98 -22.50 -11.80
CA ASP A 173 14.13 -23.55 -12.81
C ASP A 173 12.93 -24.50 -12.87
N THR A 174 12.42 -24.91 -11.70
CA THR A 174 11.37 -25.95 -11.62
C THR A 174 9.97 -25.37 -11.73
N LYS A 175 9.77 -24.14 -11.29
CA LYS A 175 8.47 -23.44 -11.24
C LYS A 175 7.36 -24.23 -10.53
N ASP A 176 7.72 -25.10 -9.60
CA ASP A 176 6.81 -25.94 -8.81
C ASP A 176 7.10 -25.69 -7.31
N ILE A 177 6.17 -25.07 -6.61
CA ILE A 177 6.30 -24.70 -5.19
C ILE A 177 5.47 -25.65 -4.35
N THR A 178 6.15 -26.34 -3.44
CA THR A 178 5.56 -27.34 -2.55
C THR A 178 5.40 -26.82 -1.12
N ILE A 179 4.64 -27.54 -0.30
CA ILE A 179 4.52 -27.25 1.14
C ILE A 179 5.87 -27.35 1.84
N GLU A 180 6.71 -28.29 1.45
CA GLU A 180 8.05 -28.45 2.04
C GLU A 180 8.95 -27.25 1.73
N ASP A 181 8.88 -26.70 0.53
CA ASP A 181 9.60 -25.47 0.18
C ASP A 181 9.23 -24.31 1.07
N VAL A 182 7.92 -24.15 1.36
CA VAL A 182 7.46 -23.09 2.29
C VAL A 182 7.99 -23.33 3.68
N LYS A 183 7.93 -24.56 4.21
CA LYS A 183 8.43 -24.88 5.53
C LYS A 183 9.93 -24.69 5.70
N GLU A 184 10.69 -24.93 4.65
CA GLU A 184 12.14 -24.80 4.65
C GLU A 184 12.61 -23.35 4.50
N LEU A 185 11.96 -22.58 3.63
CA LEU A 185 12.44 -21.26 3.24
C LEU A 185 11.76 -20.12 3.97
N VAL A 186 10.48 -20.27 4.31
CA VAL A 186 9.69 -19.20 4.92
C VAL A 186 9.81 -19.24 6.44
N THR A 187 10.34 -18.19 7.02
CA THR A 187 10.40 -18.07 8.48
C THR A 187 9.00 -17.84 9.02
N ARG A 188 8.53 -18.77 9.84
CA ARG A 188 7.24 -18.62 10.52
C ARG A 188 7.31 -17.45 11.49
N GLU A 189 6.42 -16.49 11.35
CA GLU A 189 6.24 -15.46 12.34
C GLU A 189 5.55 -16.04 13.56
N LEU A 190 6.22 -15.93 14.70
CA LEU A 190 5.56 -16.19 15.96
C LEU A 190 4.65 -14.99 16.24
N PRO A 191 3.40 -15.21 16.70
CA PRO A 191 2.56 -14.10 17.15
C PRO A 191 3.35 -13.26 18.15
N ASP A 192 3.16 -11.92 18.10
CA ASP A 192 3.84 -11.00 19.01
C ASP A 192 3.89 -11.56 20.42
N GLN A 193 5.06 -11.44 21.10
CA GLN A 193 5.27 -12.02 22.43
C GLN A 193 4.16 -11.60 23.40
N ASP A 194 3.65 -10.38 23.27
CA ASP A 194 2.51 -9.89 24.06
C ASP A 194 1.23 -10.70 23.79
N ASN A 195 0.94 -11.01 22.52
CA ASN A 195 -0.18 -11.87 22.13
C ASN A 195 0.02 -13.33 22.58
N LEU A 196 1.25 -13.84 22.59
CA LEU A 196 1.57 -15.17 23.13
C LEU A 196 1.33 -15.23 24.63
N VAL A 197 1.78 -14.22 25.37
CA VAL A 197 1.55 -14.13 26.82
C VAL A 197 0.06 -14.03 27.13
N PHE A 198 -0.68 -13.16 26.43
CA PHE A 198 -2.14 -13.05 26.60
C PHE A 198 -2.87 -14.34 26.21
N SER A 199 -2.48 -14.98 25.13
CA SER A 199 -3.04 -16.25 24.66
C SER A 199 -2.76 -17.39 25.67
N LEU A 200 -1.55 -17.42 26.23
CA LEU A 200 -1.18 -18.36 27.28
C LEU A 200 -1.99 -18.13 28.56
N VAL A 201 -2.06 -16.88 29.02
CA VAL A 201 -2.83 -16.49 30.20
C VAL A 201 -4.31 -16.83 30.02
N SER A 202 -4.90 -16.53 28.87
CA SER A 202 -6.28 -16.88 28.54
C SER A 202 -6.50 -18.41 28.53
N SER A 203 -5.57 -19.15 27.95
CA SER A 203 -5.63 -20.61 27.88
C SER A 203 -5.53 -21.26 29.26
N ILE A 204 -4.73 -20.69 30.17
CA ILE A 204 -4.63 -21.10 31.56
C ILE A 204 -5.92 -20.77 32.32
N ALA A 205 -6.47 -19.55 32.12
CA ALA A 205 -7.72 -19.13 32.75
C ALA A 205 -8.90 -20.02 32.31
N GLU A 206 -8.94 -20.39 31.03
CA GLU A 206 -9.93 -21.30 30.44
C GLU A 206 -9.68 -22.79 30.78
N ARG A 207 -8.58 -23.10 31.49
CA ARG A 207 -8.11 -24.46 31.77
C ARG A 207 -7.92 -25.33 30.52
N ASN A 208 -7.65 -24.73 29.40
CA ASN A 208 -7.44 -25.38 28.10
C ASN A 208 -5.98 -25.80 27.92
N LYS A 209 -5.62 -26.96 28.50
CA LYS A 209 -4.25 -27.48 28.50
C LYS A 209 -3.67 -27.69 27.08
N LYS A 210 -4.49 -28.06 26.09
CA LYS A 210 -4.04 -28.25 24.70
C LYS A 210 -3.59 -26.93 24.07
N ARG A 211 -4.32 -25.85 24.29
CA ARG A 211 -4.04 -24.55 23.74
C ARG A 211 -2.87 -23.82 24.43
N ALA A 212 -2.62 -24.15 25.70
CA ALA A 212 -1.51 -23.60 26.47
C ALA A 212 -0.14 -24.25 26.14
N LEU A 213 -0.13 -25.40 25.46
CA LEU A 213 1.08 -26.14 25.10
C LEU A 213 1.43 -26.08 23.59
N MET A 214 0.64 -25.38 22.82
CA MET A 214 0.92 -25.05 21.41
C MET A 214 1.61 -23.69 21.28
#